data_bef2e24219bcf3caf7224f27715662a6
#
_entry.id   bef2e24219bcf3caf7224f27715662a6
#
_cell.length_a   1.000
_cell.length_b   1.000
_cell.length_c   1.000
_cell.angle_alpha   90.00
_cell.angle_beta   90.00
_cell.angle_gamma   90.00
#
_symmetry.space_group_name_H-M   'P 1'
#
loop_
_entity.id
_entity.type
_entity.pdbx_description
1 polymer ?
#
loop_
_entity_poly.entity_id
_entity_poly.type
_entity_poly.pdbx_seq_one_letter_code
_entity_poly.pdbx_strand_id
1 'polypeptide(L)'
;MARKAHITVGVGCDFLGDAAFGCPYSEATLELERLCVAGYTPMEVITMATKVNARLLQMEDQLGTLETGKLADVLLVDGKPDEDIRVLRRSDHVKLVIQDGRIVKNAMPHTAKA
;
A
#
# COMPACT_ATOMS: atom_id res chain seq x y z
N MET A 1 10.41 -13.54 -14.43
CA MET A 1 11.84 -13.86 -14.21
C MET A 1 12.24 -13.73 -12.74
N ALA A 2 12.09 -12.58 -12.10
CA ALA A 2 12.51 -12.34 -10.69
C ALA A 2 11.93 -13.38 -9.70
N ARG A 3 10.66 -13.75 -9.84
CA ARG A 3 9.99 -14.75 -9.00
C ARG A 3 10.65 -16.13 -9.04
N LYS A 4 11.09 -16.57 -10.23
CA LYS A 4 11.78 -17.87 -10.38
C LYS A 4 13.22 -17.84 -9.87
N ALA A 5 13.83 -16.67 -9.84
CA ALA A 5 15.20 -16.46 -9.38
C ALA A 5 15.32 -16.17 -7.88
N HIS A 6 14.20 -16.20 -7.11
CA HIS A 6 14.16 -15.88 -5.68
C HIS A 6 14.74 -14.50 -5.33
N ILE A 7 14.65 -13.54 -6.26
CA ILE A 7 15.11 -12.17 -6.04
C ILE A 7 14.09 -11.44 -5.19
N THR A 8 14.56 -10.72 -4.18
CA THR A 8 13.72 -9.82 -3.37
C THR A 8 13.28 -8.63 -4.21
N VAL A 9 11.97 -8.43 -4.33
CA VAL A 9 11.36 -7.35 -5.10
C VAL A 9 10.55 -6.47 -4.15
N GLY A 10 10.85 -5.18 -4.14
CA GLY A 10 10.04 -4.15 -3.49
C GLY A 10 9.15 -3.42 -4.49
N VAL A 11 8.30 -2.54 -3.98
CA VAL A 11 7.42 -1.70 -4.79
C VAL A 11 7.98 -0.29 -4.84
N GLY A 12 8.12 0.25 -6.05
CA GLY A 12 8.51 1.63 -6.30
C GLY A 12 7.92 2.09 -7.63
N CYS A 13 7.38 3.30 -7.68
CA CYS A 13 6.67 3.81 -8.86
C CYS A 13 7.47 4.84 -9.67
N ASP A 14 8.69 5.18 -9.27
CA ASP A 14 9.59 6.12 -9.96
C ASP A 14 8.89 7.40 -10.44
N PHE A 15 8.20 8.06 -9.52
CA PHE A 15 7.42 9.26 -9.82
C PHE A 15 8.32 10.49 -9.98
N LEU A 16 8.42 10.98 -11.21
CA LEU A 16 9.13 12.22 -11.54
C LEU A 16 8.20 13.46 -11.65
N GLY A 17 7.05 13.42 -11.03
CA GLY A 17 6.06 14.50 -11.02
C GLY A 17 5.10 14.49 -12.22
N ASP A 18 3.97 15.16 -12.04
CA ASP A 18 2.83 15.17 -12.97
C ASP A 18 3.14 15.65 -14.38
N ALA A 19 4.08 16.58 -14.52
CA ALA A 19 4.28 17.28 -15.77
C ALA A 19 5.07 16.50 -16.83
N ALA A 20 5.90 15.54 -16.40
CA ALA A 20 6.81 14.87 -17.31
C ALA A 20 6.20 13.65 -18.02
N PHE A 21 5.27 12.95 -17.38
CA PHE A 21 4.74 11.66 -17.88
C PHE A 21 3.22 11.53 -17.80
N GLY A 22 2.50 12.56 -17.40
CA GLY A 22 1.03 12.55 -17.33
C GLY A 22 0.44 11.54 -16.31
N CYS A 23 1.22 11.14 -15.32
CA CYS A 23 0.77 10.21 -14.30
C CYS A 23 0.72 10.92 -12.94
N PRO A 24 -0.47 11.23 -12.41
CA PRO A 24 -0.62 11.94 -11.16
C PRO A 24 -0.17 11.11 -9.96
N TYR A 25 0.27 11.76 -8.88
CA TYR A 25 0.65 11.09 -7.62
C TYR A 25 -0.45 10.16 -7.07
N SER A 26 -1.71 10.46 -7.36
CA SER A 26 -2.86 9.62 -7.02
C SER A 26 -2.83 8.24 -7.68
N GLU A 27 -2.06 8.07 -8.75
CA GLU A 27 -1.92 6.81 -9.48
C GLU A 27 -0.71 5.96 -9.02
N ALA A 28 -0.03 6.35 -7.95
CA ALA A 28 1.09 5.56 -7.41
C ALA A 28 0.71 4.11 -7.10
N THR A 29 -0.54 3.86 -6.72
CA THR A 29 -1.08 2.51 -6.48
C THR A 29 -1.29 1.68 -7.76
N LEU A 30 -1.21 2.30 -8.95
CA LEU A 30 -1.25 1.59 -10.23
C LEU A 30 -0.10 0.58 -10.35
N GLU A 31 1.05 0.86 -9.73
CA GLU A 31 2.19 -0.06 -9.74
C GLU A 31 1.86 -1.40 -9.07
N LEU A 32 1.01 -1.39 -8.06
CA LEU A 32 0.54 -2.62 -7.40
C LEU A 32 -0.24 -3.50 -8.38
N GLU A 33 -1.10 -2.89 -9.19
CA GLU A 33 -1.87 -3.60 -10.23
C GLU A 33 -0.94 -4.17 -11.31
N ARG A 34 0.06 -3.40 -11.75
CA ARG A 34 1.06 -3.85 -12.73
C ARG A 34 1.86 -5.05 -12.25
N LEU A 35 2.21 -5.10 -10.97
CA LEU A 35 2.87 -6.27 -10.39
C LEU A 35 1.97 -7.50 -10.41
N CYS A 36 0.67 -7.34 -10.19
CA CYS A 36 -0.29 -8.44 -10.35
C CYS A 36 -0.36 -8.93 -11.81
N VAL A 37 -0.36 -8.02 -12.78
CA VAL A 37 -0.28 -8.38 -14.22
C VAL A 37 1.04 -9.12 -14.53
N ALA A 38 2.13 -8.76 -13.85
CA ALA A 38 3.41 -9.46 -13.98
C ALA A 38 3.44 -10.85 -13.33
N GLY A 39 2.35 -11.28 -12.68
CA GLY A 39 2.16 -12.63 -12.17
C GLY A 39 2.31 -12.79 -10.65
N TYR A 40 2.38 -11.70 -9.88
CA TYR A 40 2.30 -11.74 -8.42
C TYR A 40 0.84 -11.77 -7.96
N THR A 41 0.57 -12.46 -6.87
CA THR A 41 -0.75 -12.40 -6.23
C THR A 41 -0.95 -11.06 -5.50
N PRO A 42 -2.20 -10.60 -5.31
CA PRO A 42 -2.46 -9.38 -4.54
C PRO A 42 -1.81 -9.37 -3.16
N MET A 43 -1.84 -10.49 -2.42
CA MET A 43 -1.21 -10.60 -1.11
C MET A 43 0.32 -10.50 -1.19
N GLU A 44 0.95 -11.10 -2.20
CA GLU A 44 2.40 -10.93 -2.43
C GLU A 44 2.72 -9.45 -2.67
N VAL A 45 1.94 -8.76 -3.48
CA VAL A 45 2.14 -7.34 -3.79
C VAL A 45 1.96 -6.46 -2.55
N ILE A 46 0.94 -6.71 -1.73
CA ILE A 46 0.76 -6.01 -0.45
C ILE A 46 1.98 -6.23 0.47
N THR A 47 2.45 -7.46 0.56
CA THR A 47 3.64 -7.80 1.35
C THR A 47 4.89 -7.10 0.83
N MET A 48 5.05 -7.02 -0.50
CA MET A 48 6.15 -6.29 -1.14
C MET A 48 6.09 -4.78 -0.83
N ALA A 49 4.88 -4.18 -0.89
CA ALA A 49 4.67 -2.76 -0.64
C ALA A 49 4.83 -2.36 0.85
N THR A 50 4.77 -3.31 1.76
CA THR A 50 4.82 -3.08 3.21
C THR A 50 6.08 -3.70 3.83
N LYS A 51 6.01 -4.97 4.20
CA LYS A 51 7.07 -5.69 4.93
C LYS A 51 8.40 -5.74 4.17
N VAL A 52 8.34 -6.02 2.85
CA VAL A 52 9.57 -6.12 2.04
C VAL A 52 10.20 -4.75 1.85
N ASN A 53 9.38 -3.73 1.54
CA ASN A 53 9.88 -2.36 1.40
C ASN A 53 10.51 -1.85 2.70
N ALA A 54 9.90 -2.13 3.87
CA ALA A 54 10.47 -1.78 5.16
C ALA A 54 11.87 -2.38 5.36
N ARG A 55 12.03 -3.67 4.99
CA ARG A 55 13.34 -4.35 5.03
C ARG A 55 14.35 -3.74 4.06
N LEU A 56 13.95 -3.42 2.83
CA LEU A 56 14.83 -2.79 1.85
C LEU A 56 15.32 -1.41 2.31
N LEU A 57 14.48 -0.69 3.09
CA LEU A 57 14.81 0.59 3.70
C LEU A 57 15.56 0.45 5.04
N GLN A 58 15.78 -0.78 5.53
CA GLN A 58 16.36 -1.07 6.85
C GLN A 58 15.54 -0.45 8.00
N MET A 59 14.22 -0.46 7.88
CA MET A 59 13.27 0.10 8.84
C MET A 59 12.24 -0.95 9.33
N GLU A 60 12.53 -2.22 9.14
CA GLU A 60 11.64 -3.33 9.52
C GLU A 60 11.34 -3.41 11.01
N ASP A 61 12.20 -2.84 11.85
CA ASP A 61 11.96 -2.75 13.30
C ASP A 61 10.94 -1.67 13.67
N GLN A 62 10.67 -0.72 12.77
CA GLN A 62 9.82 0.43 13.02
C GLN A 62 8.50 0.42 12.25
N LEU A 63 8.47 -0.19 11.06
CA LEU A 63 7.30 -0.15 10.18
C LEU A 63 7.19 -1.40 9.28
N GLY A 64 6.19 -1.44 8.42
CA GLY A 64 5.98 -2.50 7.44
C GLY A 64 5.06 -3.63 7.90
N THR A 65 4.80 -3.76 9.20
CA THR A 65 3.88 -4.74 9.79
C THR A 65 3.15 -4.13 10.98
N LEU A 66 1.98 -4.68 11.30
CA LEU A 66 1.19 -4.28 12.48
C LEU A 66 1.65 -5.11 13.69
N GLU A 67 2.61 -4.59 14.42
CA GLU A 67 3.19 -5.24 15.61
C GLU A 67 3.37 -4.22 16.74
N THR A 68 3.24 -4.69 17.98
CA THR A 68 3.48 -3.86 19.17
C THR A 68 4.90 -3.28 19.13
N GLY A 69 4.99 -1.98 19.38
CA GLY A 69 6.26 -1.24 19.41
C GLY A 69 6.65 -0.61 18.07
N LYS A 70 5.93 -0.90 16.98
CA LYS A 70 6.13 -0.23 15.69
C LYS A 70 5.28 1.02 15.55
N LEU A 71 5.64 1.87 14.59
CA LEU A 71 4.84 3.02 14.20
C LEU A 71 3.44 2.59 13.77
N ALA A 72 2.44 3.29 14.23
CA ALA A 72 1.05 3.02 13.88
C ALA A 72 0.72 3.62 12.51
N ASP A 73 1.18 2.94 11.45
CA ASP A 73 0.87 3.21 10.05
C ASP A 73 -0.19 2.20 9.61
N VAL A 74 -1.45 2.63 9.51
CA VAL A 74 -2.59 1.74 9.31
C VAL A 74 -3.51 2.28 8.22
N LEU A 75 -3.92 1.40 7.31
CA LEU A 75 -5.00 1.64 6.36
C LEU A 75 -6.20 0.77 6.72
N LEU A 76 -7.39 1.39 6.76
CA LEU A 76 -8.65 0.68 6.78
C LEU A 76 -9.30 0.80 5.41
N VAL A 77 -9.52 -0.34 4.77
CA VAL A 77 -10.01 -0.42 3.40
C VAL A 77 -11.36 -1.13 3.36
N ASP A 78 -12.30 -0.54 2.64
CA ASP A 78 -13.59 -1.14 2.35
C ASP A 78 -13.47 -2.01 1.11
N GLY A 79 -13.40 -3.32 1.31
CA GLY A 79 -13.18 -4.31 0.28
C GLY A 79 -12.10 -5.32 0.67
N LYS A 80 -11.68 -6.11 -0.30
CA LYS A 80 -10.71 -7.21 -0.12
C LYS A 80 -9.50 -7.01 -1.04
N PRO A 81 -8.54 -6.15 -0.66
CA PRO A 81 -7.37 -5.90 -1.49
C PRO A 81 -6.45 -7.12 -1.66
N ASP A 82 -6.57 -8.11 -0.79
CA ASP A 82 -5.89 -9.41 -0.88
C ASP A 82 -6.48 -10.32 -1.98
N GLU A 83 -7.71 -10.05 -2.40
CA GLU A 83 -8.36 -10.73 -3.54
C GLU A 83 -8.28 -9.90 -4.81
N ASP A 84 -8.50 -8.58 -4.71
CA ASP A 84 -8.44 -7.62 -5.83
C ASP A 84 -7.68 -6.35 -5.43
N ILE A 85 -6.45 -6.24 -5.89
CA ILE A 85 -5.55 -5.12 -5.58
C ILE A 85 -6.10 -3.76 -6.04
N ARG A 86 -6.97 -3.74 -7.07
CA ARG A 86 -7.58 -2.51 -7.63
C ARG A 86 -8.41 -1.74 -6.63
N VAL A 87 -8.86 -2.39 -5.56
CA VAL A 87 -9.55 -1.73 -4.44
C VAL A 87 -8.71 -0.58 -3.88
N LEU A 88 -7.38 -0.72 -3.85
CA LEU A 88 -6.46 0.29 -3.32
C LEU A 88 -6.30 1.53 -4.23
N ARG A 89 -6.70 1.46 -5.51
CA ARG A 89 -6.70 2.61 -6.42
C ARG A 89 -7.86 3.57 -6.15
N ARG A 90 -8.92 3.07 -5.56
CA ARG A 90 -10.14 3.83 -5.31
C ARG A 90 -10.04 4.53 -3.97
N SER A 91 -9.85 5.84 -4.00
CA SER A 91 -9.74 6.66 -2.79
C SER A 91 -10.97 6.59 -1.89
N ASP A 92 -12.15 6.32 -2.45
CA ASP A 92 -13.41 6.14 -1.73
C ASP A 92 -13.46 4.81 -0.94
N HIS A 93 -12.66 3.81 -1.31
CA HIS A 93 -12.50 2.56 -0.57
C HIS A 93 -11.53 2.67 0.61
N VAL A 94 -10.59 3.61 0.59
CA VAL A 94 -9.70 3.85 1.73
C VAL A 94 -10.43 4.73 2.75
N LYS A 95 -10.98 4.10 3.79
CA LYS A 95 -11.84 4.74 4.79
C LYS A 95 -11.07 5.46 5.89
N LEU A 96 -9.94 4.92 6.29
CA LEU A 96 -9.12 5.50 7.36
C LEU A 96 -7.64 5.38 6.97
N VAL A 97 -6.88 6.43 7.19
CA VAL A 97 -5.43 6.43 7.09
C VAL A 97 -4.87 6.96 8.40
N ILE A 98 -4.07 6.15 9.05
CA ILE A 98 -3.31 6.54 10.24
C ILE A 98 -1.84 6.51 9.85
N GLN A 99 -1.12 7.57 10.18
CA GLN A 99 0.31 7.71 9.98
C GLN A 99 0.97 8.14 11.29
N ASP A 100 1.90 7.36 11.78
CA ASP A 100 2.57 7.59 13.06
C ASP A 100 1.57 7.87 14.20
N GLY A 101 0.49 7.06 14.26
CA GLY A 101 -0.58 7.19 15.24
C GLY A 101 -1.54 8.37 15.03
N ARG A 102 -1.35 9.19 13.99
CA ARG A 102 -2.22 10.33 13.68
C ARG A 102 -3.20 9.97 12.57
N ILE A 103 -4.46 10.33 12.75
CA ILE A 103 -5.47 10.18 11.70
C ILE A 103 -5.25 11.26 10.65
N VAL A 104 -4.84 10.89 9.44
CA VAL A 104 -4.64 11.81 8.31
C VAL A 104 -5.82 11.78 7.33
N LYS A 105 -6.60 10.71 7.34
CA LYS A 105 -7.86 10.61 6.60
C LYS A 105 -8.88 9.84 7.43
N ASN A 106 -10.10 10.35 7.52
CA ASN A 106 -11.24 9.65 8.11
C ASN A 106 -12.48 9.86 7.24
N ALA A 107 -12.83 8.84 6.47
CA ALA A 107 -14.05 8.76 5.67
C ALA A 107 -15.00 7.67 6.21
N MET A 108 -14.87 7.32 7.48
CA MET A 108 -15.80 6.41 8.14
C MET A 108 -17.19 7.07 8.24
N PRO A 109 -18.27 6.30 8.02
CA PRO A 109 -19.61 6.82 8.27
C PRO A 109 -19.72 7.26 9.73
N HIS A 110 -20.21 8.47 9.97
CA HIS A 110 -20.55 8.91 11.30
C HIS A 110 -21.69 8.02 11.80
N THR A 111 -21.40 7.09 12.69
CA THR A 111 -22.44 6.48 13.49
C THR A 111 -22.99 7.59 14.40
N ALA A 112 -24.14 8.13 14.03
CA ALA A 112 -24.89 8.96 14.95
C ALA A 112 -25.05 8.14 16.24
N LYS A 113 -24.49 8.62 17.35
CA LYS A 113 -24.79 8.06 18.65
C LYS A 113 -26.29 8.23 18.85
N ALA A 114 -26.97 7.11 18.83
CA ALA A 114 -28.37 7.11 19.27
C ALA A 114 -28.45 7.47 20.75
#